data_8e58686be528f245df93d46a2eb34a9c
#
_entry.id   8e58686be528f245df93d46a2eb34a9c
#
_cell.length_a   1.000
_cell.length_b   1.000
_cell.length_c   1.000
_cell.angle_alpha   90.00
_cell.angle_beta   90.00
_cell.angle_gamma   90.00
#
_symmetry.space_group_name_H-M   'P 1'
#
loop_
_entity.id
_entity.type
_entity.pdbx_description
1 polymer ?
#
loop_
_entity_poly.entity_id
_entity_poly.type
_entity_poly.pdbx_seq_one_letter_code
_entity_poly.pdbx_strand_id
1 'polypeptide(L)'
;MEREIKRGDIFYVTIPYATGHEIEKDRPGIVVSCDELNRSSLCVAVVMCSASNKRDLPEHITIRSTPVQSTALCEHIYTVDKSRLEKFVGRCTKSEMAAVDIGIISGLGLGAYDLARPAEEHPVSEPFQLIKPDLELAIVQVERDTYKRMYESLLDRMTMERRAGA
;
A
#
# COMPACT_ATOMS: atom_id res chain seq x y z
N MET A 1 -24.62 -6.87 9.97
CA MET A 1 -23.70 -5.70 9.98
C MET A 1 -22.34 -6.18 9.50
N GLU A 2 -21.86 -5.62 8.43
CA GLU A 2 -20.54 -5.92 7.91
C GLU A 2 -19.49 -5.34 8.87
N ARG A 3 -18.49 -6.14 9.24
CA ARG A 3 -17.46 -5.72 10.18
C ARG A 3 -16.57 -4.65 9.55
N GLU A 4 -16.34 -3.54 10.23
CA GLU A 4 -15.33 -2.57 9.81
C GLU A 4 -13.94 -3.22 9.86
N ILE A 5 -13.23 -3.21 8.73
CA ILE A 5 -11.89 -3.76 8.60
C ILE A 5 -10.89 -2.71 9.08
N LYS A 6 -10.02 -3.11 10.01
CA LYS A 6 -9.01 -2.22 10.63
C LYS A 6 -7.60 -2.79 10.45
N ARG A 7 -6.63 -1.89 10.44
CA ARG A 7 -5.22 -2.29 10.47
C ARG A 7 -4.95 -3.23 11.67
N GLY A 8 -4.23 -4.30 11.41
CA GLY A 8 -3.92 -5.35 12.38
C GLY A 8 -4.99 -6.44 12.51
N ASP A 9 -6.16 -6.31 11.85
CA ASP A 9 -7.12 -7.40 11.78
C ASP A 9 -6.52 -8.56 10.99
N ILE A 10 -6.83 -9.79 11.41
CA ILE A 10 -6.37 -11.03 10.78
C ILE A 10 -7.58 -11.75 10.22
N PHE A 11 -7.52 -12.06 8.92
CA PHE A 11 -8.54 -12.83 8.21
C PHE A 11 -7.90 -14.02 7.50
N TYR A 12 -8.68 -15.06 7.24
CA TYR A 12 -8.32 -15.99 6.18
C TYR A 12 -8.49 -15.27 4.84
N VAL A 13 -7.46 -15.41 3.98
CA VAL A 13 -7.40 -14.74 2.68
C VAL A 13 -7.15 -15.79 1.61
N THR A 14 -8.00 -15.78 0.57
CA THR A 14 -7.84 -16.62 -0.60
C THR A 14 -7.09 -15.88 -1.69
N ILE A 15 -5.92 -16.40 -2.11
CA ILE A 15 -5.16 -15.92 -3.26
C ILE A 15 -5.36 -16.94 -4.40
N PRO A 16 -6.23 -16.68 -5.38
CA PRO A 16 -6.43 -17.57 -6.51
C PRO A 16 -5.26 -17.45 -7.50
N TYR A 17 -4.99 -18.55 -8.19
CA TYR A 17 -4.01 -18.59 -9.29
C TYR A 17 -2.55 -18.30 -8.90
N ALA A 18 -2.16 -18.73 -7.70
CA ALA A 18 -0.78 -18.66 -7.28
C ALA A 18 0.14 -19.43 -8.27
N THR A 19 1.30 -18.84 -8.56
CA THR A 19 2.25 -19.41 -9.52
C THR A 19 3.58 -19.72 -8.81
N GLY A 20 4.09 -20.93 -8.99
CA GLY A 20 5.40 -21.31 -8.47
C GLY A 20 5.46 -21.35 -6.94
N HIS A 21 6.18 -20.42 -6.33
CA HIS A 21 6.36 -20.34 -4.88
C HIS A 21 5.39 -19.39 -4.17
N GLU A 22 4.42 -18.84 -4.88
CA GLU A 22 3.38 -18.03 -4.28
C GLU A 22 2.50 -18.83 -3.30
N ILE A 23 1.82 -18.13 -2.41
CA ILE A 23 0.95 -18.77 -1.42
C ILE A 23 -0.39 -19.11 -2.07
N GLU A 24 -0.64 -20.39 -2.31
CA GLU A 24 -1.81 -20.89 -3.03
C GLU A 24 -3.03 -21.22 -2.14
N LYS A 25 -2.83 -21.43 -0.84
CA LYS A 25 -3.90 -21.90 0.06
C LYS A 25 -4.44 -20.73 0.89
N ASP A 26 -5.70 -20.87 1.31
CA ASP A 26 -6.29 -20.00 2.31
C ASP A 26 -5.43 -19.96 3.55
N ARG A 27 -4.93 -18.78 3.87
CA ARG A 27 -4.03 -18.58 5.01
C ARG A 27 -4.41 -17.32 5.76
N PRO A 28 -4.06 -17.23 7.04
CA PRO A 28 -4.19 -15.98 7.75
C PRO A 28 -3.38 -14.88 7.06
N GLY A 29 -4.02 -13.75 6.83
CA GLY A 29 -3.43 -12.51 6.35
C GLY A 29 -3.70 -11.38 7.33
N ILE A 30 -2.68 -10.60 7.63
CA ILE A 30 -2.75 -9.43 8.51
C ILE A 30 -3.00 -8.20 7.66
N VAL A 31 -4.06 -7.46 7.94
CA VAL A 31 -4.33 -6.16 7.27
C VAL A 31 -3.27 -5.15 7.70
N VAL A 32 -2.49 -4.66 6.75
CA VAL A 32 -1.39 -3.70 6.99
C VAL A 32 -1.65 -2.31 6.42
N SER A 33 -2.66 -2.15 5.58
CA SER A 33 -3.12 -0.83 5.10
C SER A 33 -3.73 -0.02 6.24
N CYS A 34 -3.62 1.33 6.16
CA CYS A 34 -4.15 2.23 7.18
C CYS A 34 -5.68 2.25 7.18
N ASP A 35 -6.28 2.63 8.32
CA ASP A 35 -7.72 2.61 8.51
C ASP A 35 -8.46 3.57 7.56
N GLU A 36 -7.86 4.70 7.16
CA GLU A 36 -8.42 5.63 6.18
C GLU A 36 -8.58 4.95 4.80
N LEU A 37 -7.52 4.26 4.34
CA LEU A 37 -7.56 3.50 3.10
C LEU A 37 -8.56 2.34 3.22
N ASN A 38 -8.58 1.64 4.35
CA ASN A 38 -9.50 0.54 4.59
C ASN A 38 -10.98 0.98 4.57
N ARG A 39 -11.29 2.23 4.92
CA ARG A 39 -12.65 2.77 4.82
C ARG A 39 -13.02 3.19 3.40
N SER A 40 -12.09 3.83 2.68
CA SER A 40 -12.38 4.48 1.40
C SER A 40 -12.20 3.56 0.18
N SER A 41 -11.32 2.56 0.26
CA SER A 41 -11.01 1.64 -0.86
C SER A 41 -11.85 0.36 -0.79
N LEU A 42 -12.06 -0.28 -1.94
CA LEU A 42 -12.60 -1.65 -2.04
C LEU A 42 -11.52 -2.71 -1.78
N CYS A 43 -10.24 -2.32 -1.79
CA CYS A 43 -9.10 -3.21 -1.56
C CYS A 43 -8.40 -2.88 -0.26
N VAL A 44 -7.66 -3.86 0.27
CA VAL A 44 -6.78 -3.73 1.42
C VAL A 44 -5.42 -4.38 1.12
N ALA A 45 -4.37 -3.90 1.77
CA ALA A 45 -3.08 -4.58 1.74
C ALA A 45 -2.97 -5.57 2.90
N VAL A 46 -2.50 -6.78 2.62
CA VAL A 46 -2.32 -7.85 3.61
C VAL A 46 -0.93 -8.43 3.54
N VAL A 47 -0.37 -8.80 4.70
CA VAL A 47 0.83 -9.63 4.85
C VAL A 47 0.38 -11.05 5.15
N MET A 48 0.86 -12.03 4.37
CA MET A 48 0.45 -13.42 4.54
C MET A 48 1.21 -14.09 5.67
N CYS A 49 0.53 -14.99 6.40
CA CYS A 49 1.11 -15.78 7.47
C CYS A 49 1.28 -17.26 7.08
N SER A 50 2.28 -17.90 7.65
CA SER A 50 2.54 -19.34 7.49
C SER A 50 2.68 -20.00 8.85
N ALA A 51 1.98 -21.13 9.05
CA ALA A 51 2.14 -21.97 10.24
C ALA A 51 3.33 -22.93 10.13
N SER A 52 3.97 -23.05 8.95
CA SER A 52 5.16 -23.88 8.80
C SER A 52 6.38 -23.19 9.41
N ASN A 53 7.29 -24.01 9.95
CA ASN A 53 8.57 -23.51 10.46
C ASN A 53 9.33 -22.78 9.35
N LYS A 54 9.69 -21.52 9.58
CA LYS A 54 10.40 -20.66 8.64
C LYS A 54 11.80 -20.36 9.18
N ARG A 55 12.70 -19.95 8.29
CA ARG A 55 14.01 -19.45 8.69
C ARG A 55 13.84 -18.21 9.55
N ASP A 56 14.75 -18.01 10.46
CA ASP A 56 14.83 -16.78 11.24
C ASP A 56 15.45 -15.68 10.37
N LEU A 57 14.60 -14.81 9.86
CA LEU A 57 14.96 -13.69 8.99
C LEU A 57 14.34 -12.40 9.56
N PRO A 58 14.92 -11.23 9.32
CA PRO A 58 14.39 -9.96 9.85
C PRO A 58 12.96 -9.65 9.42
N GLU A 59 12.55 -10.14 8.25
CA GLU A 59 11.20 -9.99 7.68
C GLU A 59 10.22 -11.07 8.14
N HIS A 60 10.65 -12.08 8.90
CA HIS A 60 9.84 -13.18 9.40
C HIS A 60 9.43 -12.94 10.86
N ILE A 61 8.20 -12.50 11.07
CA ILE A 61 7.72 -12.07 12.40
C ILE A 61 6.80 -13.13 13.00
N THR A 62 7.11 -13.58 14.22
CA THR A 62 6.25 -14.52 14.95
C THR A 62 4.98 -13.85 15.41
N ILE A 63 3.83 -14.39 15.00
CA ILE A 63 2.48 -13.94 15.37
C ILE A 63 1.82 -15.01 16.24
N ARG A 64 1.42 -14.61 17.44
CA ARG A 64 0.74 -15.46 18.43
C ARG A 64 -0.77 -15.19 18.47
N SER A 65 -1.21 -14.08 17.90
CA SER A 65 -2.63 -13.70 17.79
C SER A 65 -3.42 -14.49 16.76
N THR A 66 -2.81 -15.45 16.09
CA THR A 66 -3.45 -16.45 15.21
C THR A 66 -3.83 -17.69 16.04
N PRO A 67 -4.85 -18.49 15.63
CA PRO A 67 -5.27 -19.72 16.34
C PRO A 67 -4.14 -20.74 16.50
N VAL A 68 -3.25 -20.81 15.52
CA VAL A 68 -2.01 -21.58 15.56
C VAL A 68 -0.89 -20.58 15.36
N GLN A 69 0.12 -20.60 16.25
CA GLN A 69 1.28 -19.70 16.10
C GLN A 69 1.80 -19.76 14.67
N SER A 70 1.93 -18.59 14.06
CA SER A 70 2.29 -18.43 12.65
C SER A 70 3.42 -17.42 12.51
N THR A 71 4.10 -17.47 11.37
CA THR A 71 5.09 -16.47 10.97
C THR A 71 4.48 -15.57 9.90
N ALA A 72 4.41 -14.27 10.14
CA ALA A 72 4.12 -13.28 9.12
C ALA A 72 5.33 -13.17 8.18
N LEU A 73 5.10 -13.29 6.89
CA LEU A 73 6.11 -13.23 5.84
C LEU A 73 6.02 -11.83 5.22
N CYS A 74 6.78 -10.88 5.75
CA CYS A 74 6.64 -9.46 5.41
C CYS A 74 7.10 -9.14 3.97
N GLU A 75 7.74 -10.08 3.30
CA GLU A 75 8.03 -10.04 1.85
C GLU A 75 6.83 -10.48 0.98
N HIS A 76 5.82 -11.14 1.58
CA HIS A 76 4.60 -11.57 0.90
C HIS A 76 3.44 -10.61 1.18
N ILE A 77 3.47 -9.47 0.52
CA ILE A 77 2.44 -8.43 0.62
C ILE A 77 1.55 -8.49 -0.61
N TYR A 78 0.24 -8.57 -0.38
CA TYR A 78 -0.76 -8.60 -1.44
C TYR A 78 -1.77 -7.48 -1.26
N THR A 79 -2.19 -6.87 -2.36
CA THR A 79 -3.39 -6.03 -2.39
C THR A 79 -4.55 -6.89 -2.86
N VAL A 80 -5.54 -7.07 -2.00
CA VAL A 80 -6.68 -7.94 -2.26
C VAL A 80 -7.99 -7.16 -2.15
N ASP A 81 -8.98 -7.54 -2.95
CA ASP A 81 -10.36 -7.06 -2.78
C ASP A 81 -10.91 -7.52 -1.41
N LYS A 82 -11.69 -6.69 -0.76
CA LYS A 82 -12.28 -7.00 0.56
C LYS A 82 -13.15 -8.27 0.55
N SER A 83 -13.74 -8.62 -0.58
CA SER A 83 -14.53 -9.85 -0.74
C SER A 83 -13.68 -11.13 -0.58
N ARG A 84 -12.35 -11.02 -0.67
CA ARG A 84 -11.43 -12.14 -0.43
C ARG A 84 -11.03 -12.32 1.03
N LEU A 85 -11.46 -11.41 1.90
CA LEU A 85 -11.31 -11.54 3.34
C LEU A 85 -12.46 -12.43 3.85
N GLU A 86 -12.15 -13.67 4.10
CA GLU A 86 -13.16 -14.64 4.53
C GLU A 86 -13.42 -14.53 6.04
N LYS A 87 -13.02 -15.52 6.80
CA LYS A 87 -13.26 -15.59 8.24
C LYS A 87 -12.30 -14.68 9.00
N PHE A 88 -12.84 -13.79 9.83
CA PHE A 88 -12.07 -13.07 10.83
C PHE A 88 -11.47 -14.04 11.85
N VAL A 89 -10.19 -13.93 12.10
CA VAL A 89 -9.39 -14.82 12.94
C VAL A 89 -9.08 -14.20 14.29
N GLY A 90 -8.71 -12.92 14.27
CA GLY A 90 -8.25 -12.17 15.44
C GLY A 90 -7.65 -10.83 15.07
N ARG A 91 -6.94 -10.23 16.00
CA ARG A 91 -6.23 -8.97 15.79
C ARG A 91 -4.85 -9.05 16.40
N CYS A 92 -3.84 -8.61 15.68
CA CYS A 92 -2.49 -8.46 16.19
C CYS A 92 -2.45 -7.51 17.39
N THR A 93 -1.59 -7.82 18.34
CA THR A 93 -1.24 -6.90 19.43
C THR A 93 -0.46 -5.70 18.87
N LYS A 94 -0.37 -4.62 19.63
CA LYS A 94 0.44 -3.44 19.25
C LYS A 94 1.91 -3.80 19.03
N SER A 95 2.46 -4.71 19.84
CA SER A 95 3.85 -5.16 19.71
C SER A 95 4.07 -6.02 18.44
N GLU A 96 3.12 -6.90 18.12
CA GLU A 96 3.18 -7.67 16.86
C GLU A 96 3.10 -6.75 15.65
N MET A 97 2.19 -5.76 15.66
CA MET A 97 2.09 -4.80 14.56
C MET A 97 3.36 -3.95 14.39
N ALA A 98 3.96 -3.50 15.48
CA ALA A 98 5.23 -2.78 15.40
C ALA A 98 6.35 -3.65 14.82
N ALA A 99 6.40 -4.93 15.18
CA ALA A 99 7.35 -5.87 14.59
C ALA A 99 7.08 -6.12 13.09
N VAL A 100 5.79 -6.28 12.71
CA VAL A 100 5.39 -6.40 11.30
C VAL A 100 5.79 -5.17 10.49
N ASP A 101 5.63 -3.96 11.05
CA ASP A 101 6.05 -2.71 10.38
C ASP A 101 7.55 -2.69 10.11
N ILE A 102 8.36 -3.10 11.09
CA ILE A 102 9.82 -3.26 10.92
C ILE A 102 10.14 -4.34 9.89
N GLY A 103 9.45 -5.48 9.93
CA GLY A 103 9.61 -6.55 8.96
C GLY A 103 9.30 -6.11 7.53
N ILE A 104 8.23 -5.32 7.31
CA ILE A 104 7.89 -4.75 6.00
C ILE A 104 8.99 -3.78 5.53
N ILE A 105 9.45 -2.89 6.40
CA ILE A 105 10.54 -1.95 6.10
C ILE A 105 11.78 -2.73 5.67
N SER A 106 12.13 -3.80 6.39
CA SER A 106 13.28 -4.66 6.08
C SER A 106 13.07 -5.40 4.76
N GLY A 107 11.94 -6.10 4.61
CA GLY A 107 11.66 -6.94 3.43
C GLY A 107 11.53 -6.15 2.12
N LEU A 108 11.08 -4.89 2.19
CA LEU A 108 10.99 -4.00 1.04
C LEU A 108 12.23 -3.10 0.85
N GLY A 109 13.21 -3.18 1.75
CA GLY A 109 14.39 -2.32 1.72
C GLY A 109 14.08 -0.84 1.98
N LEU A 110 12.94 -0.54 2.60
CA LEU A 110 12.56 0.81 2.98
C LEU A 110 13.40 1.22 4.19
N GLY A 111 14.12 2.31 4.12
CA GLY A 111 15.00 2.78 5.21
C GLY A 111 16.45 2.28 5.13
N ALA A 112 16.81 1.44 4.16
CA ALA A 112 18.20 1.07 3.90
C ALA A 112 19.04 2.27 3.39
N TYR A 113 18.39 3.37 3.09
CA TYR A 113 19.05 4.57 2.60
C TYR A 113 19.68 5.44 3.70
N ASP A 114 19.34 5.23 4.98
CA ASP A 114 19.73 6.19 6.04
C ASP A 114 20.56 5.61 7.21
N LEU A 115 20.67 4.29 7.41
CA LEU A 115 21.21 3.76 8.66
C LEU A 115 22.48 2.91 8.58
N ALA A 116 23.02 2.58 7.42
CA ALA A 116 24.18 1.69 7.35
C ALA A 116 25.11 1.87 6.14
N ARG A 117 25.14 3.02 5.47
CA ARG A 117 26.27 3.33 4.59
C ARG A 117 27.24 4.23 5.32
N PRO A 118 28.52 3.79 5.52
CA PRO A 118 29.61 4.75 5.61
C PRO A 118 29.51 5.58 4.35
N ALA A 119 29.59 6.89 4.49
CA ALA A 119 29.52 7.83 3.39
C ALA A 119 30.56 7.45 2.32
N GLU A 120 30.20 6.60 1.37
CA GLU A 120 30.82 6.65 0.06
C GLU A 120 30.26 7.93 -0.56
N GLU A 121 31.16 8.87 -0.78
CA GLU A 121 30.89 10.16 -1.38
C GLU A 121 30.30 10.00 -2.78
N HIS A 122 28.99 9.68 -2.82
CA HIS A 122 28.22 10.12 -3.97
C HIS A 122 28.03 11.64 -3.79
N PRO A 123 28.31 12.46 -4.80
CA PRO A 123 28.01 13.87 -4.70
C PRO A 123 26.56 13.97 -4.28
N VAL A 124 26.35 14.50 -3.09
CA VAL A 124 25.04 14.76 -2.51
C VAL A 124 24.32 15.63 -3.53
N SER A 125 23.52 15.01 -4.39
CA SER A 125 22.42 15.75 -4.99
C SER A 125 21.67 16.29 -3.77
N GLU A 126 21.53 17.58 -3.72
CA GLU A 126 21.04 18.41 -2.63
C GLU A 126 20.02 17.71 -1.73
N PRO A 127 20.03 17.96 -0.40
CA PRO A 127 19.08 17.32 0.50
C PRO A 127 17.71 17.47 -0.13
N PHE A 128 16.95 16.33 -0.19
CA PHE A 128 15.57 16.31 -0.63
C PHE A 128 14.81 17.31 0.25
N GLN A 129 14.87 18.56 -0.14
CA GLN A 129 14.02 19.59 0.41
C GLN A 129 12.62 19.10 0.08
N LEU A 130 11.81 18.90 1.08
CA LEU A 130 10.37 18.76 0.93
C LEU A 130 9.89 19.94 0.08
N ILE A 131 9.81 19.70 -1.24
CA ILE A 131 9.34 20.66 -2.24
C ILE A 131 7.83 20.77 -2.08
N LYS A 132 7.39 21.25 -0.90
CA LYS A 132 5.97 21.55 -0.70
C LYS A 132 5.50 22.78 -1.47
N PRO A 133 6.25 23.90 -1.56
CA PRO A 133 5.77 25.04 -2.32
C PRO A 133 5.77 24.81 -3.85
N ASP A 134 6.74 24.06 -4.39
CA ASP A 134 6.83 23.84 -5.85
C ASP A 134 5.80 22.84 -6.37
N LEU A 135 5.44 21.83 -5.57
CA LEU A 135 4.44 20.85 -5.96
C LEU A 135 3.03 21.47 -5.98
N GLU A 136 2.70 22.29 -4.99
CA GLU A 136 1.43 23.03 -4.98
C GLU A 136 1.35 23.99 -6.15
N LEU A 137 2.44 24.73 -6.43
CA LEU A 137 2.51 25.62 -7.58
C LEU A 137 2.40 24.85 -8.90
N ALA A 138 3.04 23.69 -9.03
CA ALA A 138 2.94 22.85 -10.22
C ALA A 138 1.53 22.31 -10.41
N ILE A 139 0.84 21.87 -9.36
CA ILE A 139 -0.56 21.42 -9.42
C ILE A 139 -1.47 22.58 -9.90
N VAL A 140 -1.35 23.75 -9.30
CA VAL A 140 -2.14 24.94 -9.68
C VAL A 140 -1.86 25.36 -11.14
N GLN A 141 -0.61 25.23 -11.61
CA GLN A 141 -0.26 25.53 -12.99
C GLN A 141 -0.91 24.54 -13.96
N VAL A 142 -0.88 23.24 -13.66
CA VAL A 142 -1.51 22.18 -14.47
C VAL A 142 -3.03 22.37 -14.52
N GLU A 143 -3.67 22.69 -13.40
CA GLU A 143 -5.10 22.99 -13.35
C GLU A 143 -5.44 24.20 -14.21
N ARG A 144 -4.71 25.32 -14.05
CA ARG A 144 -4.88 26.53 -14.84
C ARG A 144 -4.78 26.26 -16.34
N ASP A 145 -3.76 25.51 -16.76
CA ASP A 145 -3.52 25.22 -18.18
C ASP A 145 -4.56 24.25 -18.75
N THR A 146 -5.13 23.40 -17.90
CA THR A 146 -6.24 22.51 -18.25
C THR A 146 -7.52 23.33 -18.48
N TYR A 147 -7.87 24.22 -17.52
CA TYR A 147 -9.04 25.10 -17.67
C TYR A 147 -8.91 26.04 -18.86
N LYS A 148 -7.73 26.57 -19.13
CA LYS A 148 -7.46 27.43 -20.27
C LYS A 148 -7.73 26.68 -21.58
N ARG A 149 -7.22 25.46 -21.75
CA ARG A 149 -7.47 24.61 -22.94
C ARG A 149 -8.93 24.26 -23.12
N MET A 150 -9.64 23.96 -22.04
CA MET A 150 -11.09 23.69 -22.08
C MET A 150 -11.87 24.94 -22.52
N TYR A 151 -11.52 26.10 -22.00
CA TYR A 151 -12.16 27.37 -22.36
C TYR A 151 -11.92 27.76 -23.82
N GLU A 152 -10.69 27.62 -24.31
CA GLU A 152 -10.33 27.85 -25.71
C GLU A 152 -11.11 26.90 -26.61
N SER A 153 -11.20 25.61 -26.28
CA SER A 153 -12.00 24.64 -27.04
C SER A 153 -13.48 24.95 -27.08
N LEU A 154 -14.05 25.48 -25.99
CA LEU A 154 -15.46 25.94 -25.95
C LEU A 154 -15.67 27.16 -26.84
N LEU A 155 -14.77 28.14 -26.79
CA LEU A 155 -14.83 29.32 -27.63
C LEU A 155 -14.76 28.96 -29.14
N ASP A 156 -13.90 28.04 -29.51
CA ASP A 156 -13.77 27.55 -30.89
C ASP A 156 -15.07 26.88 -31.37
N ARG A 157 -15.69 26.04 -30.50
CA ARG A 157 -16.99 25.44 -30.85
C ARG A 157 -18.08 26.49 -31.04
N MET A 158 -18.20 27.45 -30.13
CA MET A 158 -19.19 28.53 -30.23
C MET A 158 -18.98 29.41 -31.45
N THR A 159 -17.73 29.65 -31.86
CA THR A 159 -17.41 30.41 -33.05
C THR A 159 -17.69 29.64 -34.33
N MET A 160 -17.46 28.32 -34.32
CA MET A 160 -17.81 27.43 -35.45
C MET A 160 -19.32 27.31 -35.63
N GLU A 161 -20.08 27.16 -34.56
CA GLU A 161 -21.56 27.10 -34.60
C GLU A 161 -22.17 28.42 -35.13
N ARG A 162 -21.62 29.57 -34.75
CA ARG A 162 -22.03 30.87 -35.30
C ARG A 162 -21.75 31.02 -36.78
N ARG A 163 -20.68 30.41 -37.32
CA ARG A 163 -20.33 30.44 -38.74
C ARG A 163 -21.15 29.44 -39.57
N ALA A 164 -21.64 28.37 -38.98
CA ALA A 164 -22.45 27.36 -39.65
C ALA A 164 -23.96 27.71 -39.67
N GLY A 165 -24.39 28.68 -38.88
CA GLY A 165 -25.80 29.15 -38.81
C GLY A 165 -26.09 30.48 -39.51
N ALA A 166 -25.11 31.03 -40.21
CA ALA A 166 -25.25 32.24 -41.03
C ALA A 166 -25.12 31.89 -42.52
#